data_7628a6bb0f77c6dbe24ba85c126a86d4
#
_entry.id   7628a6bb0f77c6dbe24ba85c126a86d4
#
_cell.length_a   1.000
_cell.length_b   1.000
_cell.length_c   1.000
_cell.angle_alpha   90.00
_cell.angle_beta   90.00
_cell.angle_gamma   90.00
#
_symmetry.space_group_name_H-M   'P 1'
#
loop_
_entity.id
_entity.type
_entity.pdbx_description
1 polymer ?
#
loop_
_entity_poly.entity_id
_entity_poly.type
_entity_poly.pdbx_seq_one_letter_code
_entity_poly.pdbx_strand_id
1 'polypeptide(L)'
;HITEVDPENKEVNKLISEAYVKAKKFPEAVAAYEAYLAAKGDEYTYKEYDNFADIYLEESEAATDEAAKKASLKKAADIYGQIAEKFDYAAVYALFKQANFYHAINPDLKVGLALPYYKKLIDKIESQPEKSAGDLKKLGTAYQYLAVHYIQNDKVVDAKQWAAKLLEVRPDDETAKQIMNLK
;
A
#
# COMPACT_ATOMS: atom_id res chain seq x y z
N HIS A 1 -18.26 -20.05 23.19
CA HIS A 1 -18.10 -21.51 23.11
C HIS A 1 -17.04 -22.00 22.11
N ILE A 2 -16.44 -21.13 21.28
CA ILE A 2 -15.39 -21.52 20.32
C ILE A 2 -14.00 -21.56 20.99
N THR A 3 -13.80 -20.80 22.04
CA THR A 3 -12.52 -20.69 22.76
C THR A 3 -12.18 -21.86 23.67
N GLU A 4 -13.14 -22.80 23.92
CA GLU A 4 -12.92 -23.99 24.77
C GLU A 4 -12.41 -25.22 24.00
N VAL A 5 -12.31 -25.15 22.66
CA VAL A 5 -12.18 -26.39 21.87
C VAL A 5 -10.74 -26.78 21.56
N ASP A 6 -9.80 -25.84 21.46
CA ASP A 6 -8.37 -26.15 21.31
C ASP A 6 -7.51 -24.90 21.42
N PRO A 7 -6.90 -24.60 22.56
CA PRO A 7 -6.00 -23.43 22.69
C PRO A 7 -4.71 -23.56 21.87
N GLU A 8 -4.36 -24.75 21.37
CA GLU A 8 -3.21 -24.98 20.50
C GLU A 8 -3.57 -24.81 19.00
N ASN A 9 -4.85 -24.72 18.67
CA ASN A 9 -5.26 -24.53 17.28
C ASN A 9 -5.10 -23.08 16.83
N LYS A 10 -3.94 -22.77 16.29
CA LYS A 10 -3.57 -21.45 15.80
C LYS A 10 -4.63 -20.86 14.85
N GLU A 11 -5.28 -21.66 14.01
CA GLU A 11 -6.27 -21.23 13.03
C GLU A 11 -7.61 -20.78 13.64
N VAL A 12 -7.93 -21.17 14.87
CA VAL A 12 -9.18 -20.76 15.54
C VAL A 12 -9.24 -19.24 15.71
N ASN A 13 -8.15 -18.59 16.09
CA ASN A 13 -8.10 -17.14 16.24
C ASN A 13 -8.33 -16.42 14.91
N LYS A 14 -7.85 -16.96 13.79
CA LYS A 14 -8.13 -16.44 12.45
C LYS A 14 -9.62 -16.52 12.12
N LEU A 15 -10.26 -17.68 12.36
CA LEU A 15 -11.69 -17.87 12.14
C LEU A 15 -12.54 -16.94 13.02
N ILE A 16 -12.13 -16.73 14.27
CA ILE A 16 -12.76 -15.77 15.19
C ILE A 16 -12.65 -14.34 14.61
N SER A 17 -11.48 -13.95 14.13
CA SER A 17 -11.27 -12.65 13.47
C SER A 17 -12.21 -12.48 12.28
N GLU A 18 -12.26 -13.46 11.38
CA GLU A 18 -13.15 -13.44 10.21
C GLU A 18 -14.63 -13.30 10.60
N ALA A 19 -15.05 -13.98 11.68
CA ALA A 19 -16.41 -13.86 12.21
C ALA A 19 -16.69 -12.44 12.74
N TYR A 20 -15.74 -11.83 13.43
CA TYR A 20 -15.86 -10.46 13.91
C TYR A 20 -15.88 -9.45 12.77
N VAL A 21 -15.08 -9.62 11.71
CA VAL A 21 -15.14 -8.78 10.51
C VAL A 21 -16.54 -8.81 9.89
N LYS A 22 -17.11 -10.00 9.68
CA LYS A 22 -18.50 -10.17 9.17
C LYS A 22 -19.54 -9.50 10.07
N ALA A 23 -19.31 -9.49 11.38
CA ALA A 23 -20.16 -8.80 12.35
C ALA A 23 -19.86 -7.28 12.47
N LYS A 24 -18.90 -6.74 11.70
CA LYS A 24 -18.39 -5.35 11.75
C LYS A 24 -17.86 -4.94 13.13
N LYS A 25 -17.32 -5.91 13.88
CA LYS A 25 -16.66 -5.72 15.17
C LYS A 25 -15.15 -5.66 14.97
N PHE A 26 -14.69 -4.57 14.33
CA PHE A 26 -13.30 -4.47 13.88
C PHE A 26 -12.26 -4.47 15.01
N PRO A 27 -12.46 -3.81 16.17
CA PRO A 27 -11.50 -3.92 17.28
C PRO A 27 -11.29 -5.36 17.76
N GLU A 28 -12.38 -6.14 17.88
CA GLU A 28 -12.33 -7.56 18.27
C GLU A 28 -11.70 -8.42 17.16
N ALA A 29 -11.96 -8.10 15.89
CA ALA A 29 -11.35 -8.78 14.76
C ALA A 29 -9.82 -8.59 14.75
N VAL A 30 -9.35 -7.35 14.96
CA VAL A 30 -7.92 -7.01 15.06
C VAL A 30 -7.28 -7.79 16.21
N ALA A 31 -7.86 -7.75 17.42
CA ALA A 31 -7.32 -8.44 18.59
C ALA A 31 -7.21 -9.97 18.37
N ALA A 32 -8.21 -10.57 17.73
CA ALA A 32 -8.19 -12.00 17.40
C ALA A 32 -7.12 -12.31 16.34
N TYR A 33 -6.94 -11.43 15.34
CA TYR A 33 -5.92 -11.65 14.31
C TYR A 33 -4.49 -11.46 14.85
N GLU A 34 -4.26 -10.50 15.73
CA GLU A 34 -2.99 -10.33 16.44
C GLU A 34 -2.64 -11.56 17.28
N ALA A 35 -3.63 -12.15 17.96
CA ALA A 35 -3.44 -13.40 18.69
C ALA A 35 -3.08 -14.56 17.74
N TYR A 36 -3.69 -14.62 16.55
CA TYR A 36 -3.32 -15.59 15.52
C TYR A 36 -1.86 -15.42 15.07
N LEU A 37 -1.44 -14.19 14.74
CA LEU A 37 -0.06 -13.90 14.34
C LEU A 37 0.94 -14.25 15.44
N ALA A 38 0.62 -13.92 16.70
CA ALA A 38 1.46 -14.26 17.85
C ALA A 38 1.63 -15.77 18.04
N ALA A 39 0.53 -16.54 17.90
CA ALA A 39 0.55 -17.99 18.02
C ALA A 39 1.30 -18.68 16.85
N LYS A 40 1.36 -18.04 15.69
CA LYS A 40 2.07 -18.55 14.51
C LYS A 40 3.59 -18.35 14.62
N GLY A 41 4.05 -17.39 15.41
CA GLY A 41 5.47 -17.08 15.59
C GLY A 41 6.12 -16.69 14.27
N ASP A 42 7.21 -17.36 13.88
CA ASP A 42 7.96 -17.08 12.65
C ASP A 42 7.45 -17.87 11.42
N GLU A 43 6.38 -18.63 11.57
CA GLU A 43 5.80 -19.47 10.48
C GLU A 43 4.85 -18.71 9.55
N TYR A 44 4.86 -17.38 9.56
CA TYR A 44 4.00 -16.57 8.70
C TYR A 44 4.73 -16.09 7.45
N THR A 45 3.95 -15.83 6.40
CA THR A 45 4.37 -15.20 5.15
C THR A 45 3.79 -13.79 5.06
N TYR A 46 4.13 -13.05 4.00
CA TYR A 46 3.51 -11.74 3.76
C TYR A 46 1.97 -11.82 3.64
N LYS A 47 1.41 -12.97 3.27
CA LYS A 47 -0.04 -13.14 3.09
C LYS A 47 -0.83 -13.00 4.39
N GLU A 48 -0.27 -13.41 5.50
CA GLU A 48 -0.90 -13.21 6.81
C GLU A 48 -0.98 -11.72 7.14
N TYR A 49 0.07 -10.96 6.84
CA TYR A 49 0.04 -9.50 6.99
C TYR A 49 -0.88 -8.82 5.99
N ASP A 50 -0.96 -9.31 4.75
CA ASP A 50 -1.90 -8.85 3.73
C ASP A 50 -3.35 -9.00 4.21
N ASN A 51 -3.72 -10.19 4.70
CA ASN A 51 -5.03 -10.44 5.32
C ASN A 51 -5.28 -9.57 6.57
N PHE A 52 -4.23 -9.25 7.34
CA PHE A 52 -4.36 -8.34 8.48
C PHE A 52 -4.67 -6.91 8.02
N ALA A 53 -4.03 -6.44 6.96
CA ALA A 53 -4.34 -5.16 6.36
C ALA A 53 -5.78 -5.09 5.82
N ASP A 54 -6.30 -6.19 5.28
CA ASP A 54 -7.67 -6.26 4.77
C ASP A 54 -8.73 -5.99 5.85
N ILE A 55 -8.48 -6.34 7.12
CA ILE A 55 -9.38 -6.00 8.25
C ILE A 55 -9.53 -4.48 8.36
N TYR A 56 -8.45 -3.74 8.25
CA TYR A 56 -8.48 -2.27 8.30
C TYR A 56 -9.07 -1.64 7.03
N LEU A 57 -8.97 -2.33 5.88
CA LEU A 57 -9.65 -1.89 4.67
C LEU A 57 -11.16 -2.02 4.81
N GLU A 58 -11.66 -3.15 5.30
CA GLU A 58 -13.08 -3.35 5.56
C GLU A 58 -13.60 -2.38 6.65
N GLU A 59 -12.79 -2.09 7.69
CA GLU A 59 -13.09 -1.05 8.67
C GLU A 59 -13.24 0.32 7.99
N SER A 60 -12.32 0.66 7.07
CA SER A 60 -12.36 1.93 6.34
C SER A 60 -13.58 2.06 5.42
N GLU A 61 -13.98 0.97 4.77
CA GLU A 61 -15.17 0.92 3.91
C GLU A 61 -16.47 1.01 4.70
N ALA A 62 -16.49 0.48 5.92
CA ALA A 62 -17.65 0.54 6.82
C ALA A 62 -17.76 1.90 7.55
N ALA A 63 -16.69 2.69 7.61
CA ALA A 63 -16.66 3.96 8.31
C ALA A 63 -17.53 5.00 7.60
N THR A 64 -18.37 5.68 8.35
CA THR A 64 -19.21 6.80 7.88
C THR A 64 -18.53 8.17 8.05
N ASP A 65 -17.52 8.24 8.90
CA ASP A 65 -16.72 9.43 9.16
C ASP A 65 -15.41 9.38 8.37
N GLU A 66 -15.09 10.46 7.67
CA GLU A 66 -13.90 10.54 6.80
C GLU A 66 -12.59 10.47 7.60
N ALA A 67 -12.55 10.98 8.83
CA ALA A 67 -11.36 10.89 9.68
C ALA A 67 -11.12 9.44 10.13
N ALA A 68 -12.18 8.72 10.52
CA ALA A 68 -12.10 7.30 10.86
C ALA A 68 -11.64 6.46 9.65
N LYS A 69 -12.22 6.71 8.46
CA LYS A 69 -11.80 6.07 7.23
C LYS A 69 -10.30 6.23 6.96
N LYS A 70 -9.80 7.47 7.02
CA LYS A 70 -8.38 7.77 6.83
C LYS A 70 -7.49 7.11 7.89
N ALA A 71 -7.95 7.04 9.13
CA ALA A 71 -7.22 6.37 10.21
C ALA A 71 -7.05 4.88 9.94
N SER A 72 -8.11 4.19 9.49
CA SER A 72 -8.04 2.77 9.14
C SER A 72 -7.18 2.52 7.88
N LEU A 73 -7.30 3.36 6.85
CA LEU A 73 -6.42 3.30 5.68
C LEU A 73 -4.95 3.49 6.06
N LYS A 74 -4.66 4.36 7.03
CA LYS A 74 -3.29 4.55 7.51
C LYS A 74 -2.75 3.30 8.20
N LYS A 75 -3.56 2.63 9.03
CA LYS A 75 -3.17 1.37 9.68
C LYS A 75 -2.87 0.28 8.64
N ALA A 76 -3.72 0.15 7.61
CA ALA A 76 -3.45 -0.76 6.50
C ALA A 76 -2.13 -0.42 5.79
N ALA A 77 -1.87 0.86 5.49
CA ALA A 77 -0.63 1.32 4.88
C ALA A 77 0.61 1.01 5.74
N ASP A 78 0.50 1.16 7.06
CA ASP A 78 1.59 0.86 8.01
C ASP A 78 1.91 -0.65 8.02
N ILE A 79 0.90 -1.53 7.89
CA ILE A 79 1.10 -2.98 7.74
C ILE A 79 1.83 -3.30 6.43
N TYR A 80 1.49 -2.64 5.32
CA TYR A 80 2.23 -2.82 4.07
C TYR A 80 3.68 -2.34 4.17
N GLY A 81 3.95 -1.31 4.97
CA GLY A 81 5.32 -0.94 5.34
C GLY A 81 6.07 -2.08 6.03
N GLN A 82 5.44 -2.75 7.00
CA GLN A 82 6.02 -3.92 7.68
C GLN A 82 6.25 -5.10 6.73
N ILE A 83 5.34 -5.36 5.78
CA ILE A 83 5.53 -6.38 4.75
C ILE A 83 6.80 -6.08 3.94
N ALA A 84 6.97 -4.83 3.50
CA ALA A 84 8.10 -4.43 2.69
C ALA A 84 9.45 -4.59 3.42
N GLU A 85 9.47 -4.40 4.74
CA GLU A 85 10.66 -4.55 5.57
C GLU A 85 10.98 -6.02 5.89
N LYS A 86 9.94 -6.84 6.15
CA LYS A 86 10.12 -8.23 6.59
C LYS A 86 10.29 -9.22 5.43
N PHE A 87 9.69 -8.95 4.28
CA PHE A 87 9.60 -9.90 3.16
C PHE A 87 10.12 -9.27 1.86
N ASP A 88 11.43 -9.39 1.65
CA ASP A 88 12.08 -8.76 0.49
C ASP A 88 11.45 -9.17 -0.85
N TYR A 89 11.06 -10.43 -0.99
CA TYR A 89 10.40 -10.96 -2.19
C TYR A 89 8.99 -10.36 -2.44
N ALA A 90 8.35 -9.78 -1.42
CA ALA A 90 7.06 -9.11 -1.51
C ALA A 90 7.17 -7.58 -1.45
N ALA A 91 8.39 -7.03 -1.29
CA ALA A 91 8.61 -5.61 -1.01
C ALA A 91 8.05 -4.69 -2.10
N VAL A 92 8.20 -5.04 -3.39
CA VAL A 92 7.64 -4.23 -4.50
C VAL A 92 6.11 -4.19 -4.44
N TYR A 93 5.47 -5.31 -4.15
CA TYR A 93 4.02 -5.38 -3.97
C TYR A 93 3.58 -4.50 -2.80
N ALA A 94 4.22 -4.66 -1.66
CA ALA A 94 3.87 -3.96 -0.44
C ALA A 94 4.09 -2.44 -0.54
N LEU A 95 5.22 -1.99 -1.08
CA LEU A 95 5.49 -0.56 -1.29
C LEU A 95 4.49 0.08 -2.25
N PHE A 96 4.07 -0.63 -3.29
CA PHE A 96 3.04 -0.13 -4.20
C PHE A 96 1.69 0.03 -3.50
N LYS A 97 1.28 -0.95 -2.71
CA LYS A 97 0.07 -0.87 -1.88
C LYS A 97 0.15 0.29 -0.88
N GLN A 98 1.26 0.39 -0.16
CA GLN A 98 1.49 1.47 0.81
C GLN A 98 1.36 2.86 0.16
N ALA A 99 2.02 3.08 -0.99
CA ALA A 99 1.94 4.35 -1.71
C ALA A 99 0.51 4.67 -2.15
N ASN A 100 -0.23 3.68 -2.66
CA ASN A 100 -1.63 3.86 -3.08
C ASN A 100 -2.54 4.21 -1.90
N PHE A 101 -2.35 3.62 -0.72
CA PHE A 101 -3.13 3.97 0.47
C PHE A 101 -2.84 5.39 0.94
N TYR A 102 -1.57 5.81 0.96
CA TYR A 102 -1.25 7.20 1.30
C TYR A 102 -1.80 8.20 0.27
N HIS A 103 -1.88 7.81 -1.01
CA HIS A 103 -2.58 8.61 -2.02
C HIS A 103 -4.09 8.64 -1.77
N ALA A 104 -4.71 7.54 -1.37
CA ALA A 104 -6.14 7.50 -1.03
C ALA A 104 -6.47 8.32 0.24
N ILE A 105 -5.58 8.34 1.24
CA ILE A 105 -5.72 9.17 2.44
C ILE A 105 -5.72 10.66 2.10
N ASN A 106 -4.86 11.08 1.19
CA ASN A 106 -4.85 12.44 0.66
C ASN A 106 -4.53 12.43 -0.85
N PRO A 107 -5.55 12.57 -1.71
CA PRO A 107 -5.38 12.57 -3.17
C PRO A 107 -4.83 13.89 -3.71
N ASP A 108 -4.67 14.93 -2.88
CA ASP A 108 -4.10 16.19 -3.31
C ASP A 108 -2.61 16.01 -3.67
N LEU A 109 -2.35 15.97 -4.96
CA LEU A 109 -1.00 15.81 -5.50
C LEU A 109 -0.08 16.99 -5.17
N LYS A 110 -0.62 18.17 -4.88
CA LYS A 110 0.18 19.32 -4.45
C LYS A 110 0.76 19.08 -3.05
N VAL A 111 -0.03 18.54 -2.12
CA VAL A 111 0.42 18.11 -0.79
C VAL A 111 1.40 16.95 -0.90
N GLY A 112 1.12 15.98 -1.77
CA GLY A 112 2.03 14.90 -2.09
C GLY A 112 2.29 13.92 -0.95
N LEU A 113 1.26 13.57 -0.16
CA LEU A 113 1.41 12.67 1.00
C LEU A 113 2.03 11.32 0.63
N ALA A 114 1.73 10.80 -0.57
CA ALA A 114 2.27 9.52 -1.06
C ALA A 114 3.68 9.63 -1.68
N LEU A 115 4.22 10.84 -1.86
CA LEU A 115 5.49 11.07 -2.54
C LEU A 115 6.66 10.23 -2.00
N PRO A 116 6.93 10.17 -0.67
CA PRO A 116 8.05 9.41 -0.14
C PRO A 116 7.89 7.90 -0.37
N TYR A 117 6.66 7.40 -0.41
CA TYR A 117 6.37 5.98 -0.60
C TYR A 117 6.53 5.57 -2.07
N TYR A 118 6.08 6.40 -3.02
CA TYR A 118 6.38 6.16 -4.44
C TYR A 118 7.87 6.24 -4.74
N LYS A 119 8.63 7.11 -4.09
CA LYS A 119 10.09 7.14 -4.22
C LYS A 119 10.74 5.85 -3.73
N LYS A 120 10.35 5.35 -2.55
CA LYS A 120 10.82 4.04 -2.04
C LYS A 120 10.51 2.90 -3.00
N LEU A 121 9.30 2.89 -3.60
CA LEU A 121 8.92 1.91 -4.61
C LEU A 121 9.83 1.98 -5.84
N ILE A 122 10.08 3.18 -6.36
CA ILE A 122 10.97 3.39 -7.50
C ILE A 122 12.36 2.86 -7.19
N ASP A 123 12.96 3.27 -6.07
CA ASP A 123 14.28 2.85 -5.65
C ASP A 123 14.37 1.31 -5.56
N LYS A 124 13.35 0.66 -4.98
CA LYS A 124 13.29 -0.80 -4.86
C LYS A 124 13.24 -1.49 -6.22
N ILE A 125 12.43 -1.00 -7.16
CA ILE A 125 12.31 -1.59 -8.50
C ILE A 125 13.58 -1.29 -9.33
N GLU A 126 14.08 -0.05 -9.28
CA GLU A 126 15.27 0.35 -10.05
C GLU A 126 16.54 -0.40 -9.60
N SER A 127 16.61 -0.84 -8.33
CA SER A 127 17.72 -1.65 -7.82
C SER A 127 17.71 -3.11 -8.29
N GLN A 128 16.62 -3.59 -8.90
CA GLN A 128 16.54 -4.95 -9.41
C GLN A 128 17.29 -5.09 -10.75
N PRO A 129 18.02 -6.18 -10.98
CA PRO A 129 18.73 -6.41 -12.23
C PRO A 129 17.78 -6.58 -13.42
N GLU A 130 16.62 -7.19 -13.20
CA GLU A 130 15.58 -7.40 -14.20
C GLU A 130 14.24 -6.88 -13.66
N LYS A 131 13.44 -6.28 -14.53
CA LYS A 131 12.14 -5.71 -14.19
C LYS A 131 11.04 -6.45 -14.95
N SER A 132 10.07 -6.99 -14.24
CA SER A 132 8.90 -7.61 -14.84
C SER A 132 7.98 -6.56 -15.52
N ALA A 133 7.11 -7.00 -16.40
CA ALA A 133 6.06 -6.13 -16.98
C ALA A 133 5.16 -5.51 -15.88
N GLY A 134 4.96 -6.23 -14.77
CA GLY A 134 4.25 -5.73 -13.60
C GLY A 134 4.99 -4.59 -12.89
N ASP A 135 6.32 -4.67 -12.83
CA ASP A 135 7.15 -3.62 -12.23
C ASP A 135 7.19 -2.36 -13.10
N LEU A 136 7.28 -2.53 -14.43
CA LEU A 136 7.20 -1.39 -15.36
C LEU A 136 5.85 -0.66 -15.25
N LYS A 137 4.73 -1.39 -15.05
CA LYS A 137 3.43 -0.76 -14.80
C LYS A 137 3.41 0.06 -13.51
N LYS A 138 3.99 -0.48 -12.42
CA LYS A 138 4.09 0.22 -11.13
C LYS A 138 4.99 1.44 -11.22
N LEU A 139 6.14 1.33 -11.91
CA LEU A 139 7.02 2.48 -12.20
C LEU A 139 6.26 3.56 -12.97
N GLY A 140 5.52 3.22 -14.02
CA GLY A 140 4.72 4.20 -14.76
C GLY A 140 3.74 4.95 -13.88
N THR A 141 3.08 4.27 -12.93
CA THR A 141 2.18 4.91 -11.97
C THR A 141 2.95 5.84 -11.01
N ALA A 142 4.08 5.40 -10.51
CA ALA A 142 4.91 6.19 -9.60
C ALA A 142 5.50 7.42 -10.30
N TYR A 143 6.06 7.27 -11.50
CA TYR A 143 6.60 8.39 -12.28
C TYR A 143 5.53 9.42 -12.63
N GLN A 144 4.33 8.96 -13.02
CA GLN A 144 3.20 9.86 -13.29
C GLN A 144 2.82 10.67 -12.04
N TYR A 145 2.74 10.01 -10.88
CA TYR A 145 2.47 10.70 -9.62
C TYR A 145 3.51 11.79 -9.33
N LEU A 146 4.81 11.46 -9.45
CA LEU A 146 5.89 12.41 -9.20
C LEU A 146 5.90 13.56 -10.21
N ALA A 147 5.74 13.27 -11.50
CA ALA A 147 5.70 14.30 -12.55
C ALA A 147 4.59 15.33 -12.30
N VAL A 148 3.37 14.85 -11.97
CA VAL A 148 2.24 15.75 -11.69
C VAL A 148 2.42 16.48 -10.37
N HIS A 149 2.91 15.81 -9.30
CA HIS A 149 3.23 16.48 -8.03
C HIS A 149 4.19 17.66 -8.25
N TYR A 150 5.27 17.47 -9.00
CA TYR A 150 6.26 18.51 -9.22
C TYR A 150 5.70 19.65 -10.09
N ILE A 151 4.85 19.36 -11.09
CA ILE A 151 4.16 20.41 -11.86
C ILE A 151 3.24 21.25 -10.98
N GLN A 152 2.46 20.63 -10.12
CA GLN A 152 1.55 21.35 -9.22
C GLN A 152 2.27 22.20 -8.16
N ASN A 153 3.57 21.96 -7.96
CA ASN A 153 4.44 22.72 -7.09
C ASN A 153 5.40 23.66 -7.85
N ASP A 154 5.11 23.98 -9.11
CA ASP A 154 5.89 24.88 -9.99
C ASP A 154 7.35 24.43 -10.19
N LYS A 155 7.66 23.16 -9.99
CA LYS A 155 8.99 22.55 -10.18
C LYS A 155 9.10 21.91 -11.55
N VAL A 156 9.06 22.72 -12.62
CA VAL A 156 9.01 22.25 -14.01
C VAL A 156 10.19 21.36 -14.37
N VAL A 157 11.40 21.68 -13.90
CA VAL A 157 12.61 20.89 -14.20
C VAL A 157 12.50 19.47 -13.64
N ASP A 158 12.12 19.35 -12.35
CA ASP A 158 11.93 18.04 -11.71
C ASP A 158 10.79 17.26 -12.38
N ALA A 159 9.69 17.94 -12.70
CA ALA A 159 8.55 17.32 -13.39
C ALA A 159 8.95 16.72 -14.74
N LYS A 160 9.75 17.44 -15.54
CA LYS A 160 10.26 16.94 -16.83
C LYS A 160 11.15 15.73 -16.67
N GLN A 161 11.98 15.66 -15.61
CA GLN A 161 12.81 14.48 -15.34
C GLN A 161 11.93 13.22 -15.13
N TRP A 162 10.87 13.34 -14.34
CA TRP A 162 9.95 12.21 -14.10
C TRP A 162 9.06 11.91 -15.31
N ALA A 163 8.65 12.94 -16.07
CA ALA A 163 7.92 12.75 -17.32
C ALA A 163 8.76 12.00 -18.37
N ALA A 164 10.06 12.28 -18.48
CA ALA A 164 10.97 11.55 -19.35
C ALA A 164 11.04 10.06 -18.97
N LYS A 165 11.23 9.73 -17.69
CA LYS A 165 11.19 8.35 -17.20
C LYS A 165 9.83 7.67 -17.44
N LEU A 166 8.73 8.42 -17.33
CA LEU A 166 7.39 7.90 -17.63
C LEU A 166 7.27 7.51 -19.11
N LEU A 167 7.81 8.31 -20.03
CA LEU A 167 7.79 8.00 -21.47
C LEU A 167 8.66 6.79 -21.84
N GLU A 168 9.70 6.46 -21.07
CA GLU A 168 10.48 5.23 -21.28
C GLU A 168 9.63 3.97 -21.04
N VAL A 169 8.67 4.00 -20.09
CA VAL A 169 7.82 2.84 -19.74
C VAL A 169 6.40 2.94 -20.32
N ARG A 170 5.97 4.15 -20.69
CA ARG A 170 4.68 4.45 -21.36
C ARG A 170 4.89 5.50 -22.45
N PRO A 171 5.37 5.13 -23.65
CA PRO A 171 5.70 6.09 -24.71
C PRO A 171 4.54 6.98 -25.17
N ASP A 172 3.31 6.50 -24.97
CA ASP A 172 2.09 7.20 -25.40
C ASP A 172 1.40 7.97 -24.26
N ASP A 173 2.05 8.17 -23.11
CA ASP A 173 1.45 8.91 -22.00
C ASP A 173 1.30 10.39 -22.34
N GLU A 174 0.05 10.85 -22.51
CA GLU A 174 -0.27 12.22 -22.92
C GLU A 174 0.10 13.26 -21.84
N THR A 175 -0.02 12.91 -20.56
CA THR A 175 0.37 13.80 -19.46
C THR A 175 1.88 14.06 -19.50
N ALA A 176 2.68 13.02 -19.71
CA ALA A 176 4.12 13.17 -19.81
C ALA A 176 4.52 14.01 -21.04
N LYS A 177 3.91 13.77 -22.20
CA LYS A 177 4.13 14.58 -23.41
C LYS A 177 3.81 16.06 -23.18
N GLN A 178 2.71 16.36 -22.51
CA GLN A 178 2.32 17.74 -22.18
C GLN A 178 3.36 18.39 -21.25
N ILE A 179 3.81 17.70 -20.20
CA ILE A 179 4.82 18.20 -19.27
C ILE A 179 6.15 18.49 -20.00
N MET A 180 6.58 17.60 -20.90
CA MET A 180 7.81 17.77 -21.66
C MET A 180 7.78 19.03 -22.56
N ASN A 181 6.60 19.42 -23.06
CA ASN A 181 6.41 20.58 -23.93
C ASN A 181 6.26 21.93 -23.19
N LEU A 182 6.22 21.94 -21.85
CA LEU A 182 6.21 23.18 -21.08
C LEU A 182 7.50 23.97 -21.32
N LYS A 183 7.38 25.31 -21.34
CA LYS A 183 8.54 26.21 -21.50
C LYS A 183 9.22 26.50 -20.17
#